data_8f1371190c4525d04d09c590ba0a3811
#
_entry.id   8f1371190c4525d04d09c590ba0a3811
#
_cell.length_a   1.000
_cell.length_b   1.000
_cell.length_c   1.000
_cell.angle_alpha   90.00
_cell.angle_beta   90.00
_cell.angle_gamma   90.00
#
_symmetry.space_group_name_H-M   'P 1'
#
loop_
_entity.id
_entity.type
_entity.pdbx_description
1 polymer ?
#
loop_
_entity_poly.entity_id
_entity_poly.type
_entity_poly.pdbx_seq_one_letter_code
_entity_poly.pdbx_strand_id
1 'polypeptide(L)'
;MDYSQFLILKEELSLIAVIVILFVADLFMSPDAHKKDGNPRLNTMLPVVLLTIHTLITIIPGPAADAFGGMYHNAPIQSIVKSILSVGTLIVFLMAHEWLKLPDTVIKQGEFYMLTLCTLLGMYFMISAGHFLMFFIGLETASIPMAALVAFDKYRHHSAEAGAKYILTALFSS
;
A
#
# COMPACT_ATOMS: atom_id res chain seq x y z
N MET A 1 -28.80 4.01 5.01
CA MET A 1 -27.47 3.58 4.47
C MET A 1 -27.27 2.16 4.94
N ASP A 2 -27.08 1.26 4.00
CA ASP A 2 -26.98 -0.18 4.31
C ASP A 2 -25.52 -0.48 4.65
N TYR A 3 -25.21 -0.57 5.94
CA TYR A 3 -23.84 -0.87 6.41
C TYR A 3 -23.32 -2.23 5.97
N SER A 4 -24.21 -3.12 5.48
CA SER A 4 -23.85 -4.43 4.95
C SER A 4 -22.91 -4.33 3.73
N GLN A 5 -23.02 -3.25 2.94
CA GLN A 5 -22.16 -3.03 1.76
C GLN A 5 -20.67 -2.85 2.16
N PHE A 6 -20.40 -2.30 3.34
CA PHE A 6 -19.02 -2.17 3.82
C PHE A 6 -18.39 -3.51 4.21
N LEU A 7 -19.19 -4.50 4.58
CA LEU A 7 -18.69 -5.85 4.88
C LEU A 7 -18.20 -6.59 3.63
N ILE A 8 -18.70 -6.19 2.45
CA ILE A 8 -18.25 -6.73 1.17
C ILE A 8 -16.81 -6.26 0.87
N LEU A 9 -16.43 -5.06 1.33
CA LEU A 9 -15.09 -4.46 1.18
C LEU A 9 -14.13 -4.87 2.30
N LYS A 10 -14.31 -6.03 2.93
CA LYS A 10 -13.48 -6.45 4.09
C LYS A 10 -11.98 -6.40 3.80
N GLU A 11 -11.57 -6.72 2.57
CA GLU A 11 -10.17 -6.78 2.16
C GLU A 11 -9.56 -5.38 2.07
N GLU A 12 -10.25 -4.45 1.42
CA GLU A 12 -9.84 -3.04 1.35
C GLU A 12 -9.87 -2.37 2.72
N LEU A 13 -10.92 -2.60 3.51
CA LEU A 13 -11.05 -2.03 4.84
C LEU A 13 -9.96 -2.54 5.78
N SER A 14 -9.62 -3.82 5.72
CA SER A 14 -8.51 -4.36 6.52
C SER A 14 -7.17 -3.77 6.10
N LEU A 15 -6.94 -3.54 4.81
CA LEU A 15 -5.74 -2.89 4.30
C LEU A 15 -5.67 -1.41 4.71
N ILE A 16 -6.78 -0.68 4.62
CA ILE A 16 -6.89 0.70 5.11
C ILE A 16 -6.59 0.75 6.62
N ALA A 17 -7.12 -0.18 7.40
CA ALA A 17 -6.82 -0.25 8.83
C ALA A 17 -5.32 -0.46 9.09
N VAL A 18 -4.65 -1.32 8.33
CA VAL A 18 -3.19 -1.50 8.41
C VAL A 18 -2.46 -0.20 8.09
N ILE A 19 -2.84 0.51 7.02
CA ILE A 19 -2.24 1.79 6.64
C ILE A 19 -2.40 2.82 7.77
N VAL A 20 -3.60 2.94 8.34
CA VAL A 20 -3.88 3.88 9.43
C VAL A 20 -3.09 3.53 10.69
N ILE A 21 -3.02 2.26 11.06
CA ILE A 21 -2.24 1.81 12.23
C ILE A 21 -0.76 2.14 12.03
N LEU A 22 -0.20 1.87 10.84
CA LEU A 22 1.19 2.19 10.54
C LEU A 22 1.45 3.69 10.53
N PHE A 23 0.53 4.50 9.98
CA PHE A 23 0.63 5.96 9.99
C PHE A 23 0.66 6.51 11.43
N VAL A 24 -0.26 6.04 12.27
CA VAL A 24 -0.31 6.44 13.69
C VAL A 24 0.95 5.97 14.42
N ALA A 25 1.39 4.74 14.20
CA ALA A 25 2.61 4.22 14.80
C ALA A 25 3.85 5.05 14.38
N ASP A 26 3.96 5.39 13.12
CA ASP A 26 5.05 6.22 12.59
C ASP A 26 5.06 7.62 13.23
N LEU A 27 3.88 8.25 13.36
CA LEU A 27 3.72 9.56 13.97
C LEU A 27 4.19 9.60 15.44
N PHE A 28 3.88 8.55 16.22
CA PHE A 28 4.27 8.48 17.64
C PHE A 28 5.69 7.92 17.87
N MET A 29 6.22 7.15 16.93
CA MET A 29 7.51 6.50 17.03
C MET A 29 8.58 7.16 16.16
N SER A 30 8.21 8.17 15.35
CA SER A 30 9.16 8.90 14.51
C SER A 30 10.20 9.61 15.37
N PRO A 31 11.50 9.46 15.09
CA PRO A 31 12.54 10.14 15.85
C PRO A 31 12.48 11.64 15.58
N ASP A 32 12.70 12.43 16.63
CA ASP A 32 13.17 13.82 16.43
C ASP A 32 14.37 13.77 15.49
N ALA A 33 14.28 14.44 14.36
CA ALA A 33 15.33 14.49 13.33
C ALA A 33 16.69 15.00 13.83
N HIS A 34 16.78 15.39 15.12
CA HIS A 34 17.97 15.91 15.78
C HIS A 34 18.70 14.90 16.70
N LYS A 35 18.17 13.72 16.95
CA LYS A 35 18.90 12.70 17.73
C LYS A 35 19.58 11.70 16.80
N LYS A 36 20.91 11.82 16.71
CA LYS A 36 21.83 10.91 16.00
C LYS A 36 21.90 9.47 16.58
N ASP A 37 21.07 9.12 17.54
CA ASP A 37 21.03 7.78 18.07
C ASP A 37 20.19 6.89 17.15
N GLY A 38 20.90 6.20 16.26
CA GLY A 38 20.38 5.38 15.17
C GLY A 38 19.66 4.10 15.61
N ASN A 39 18.79 4.17 16.61
CA ASN A 39 17.88 3.07 16.93
C ASN A 39 16.65 3.18 16.01
N PRO A 40 16.36 2.17 15.18
CA PRO A 40 15.12 2.10 14.42
C PRO A 40 13.94 2.10 15.39
N ARG A 41 13.18 3.18 15.45
CA ARG A 41 12.10 3.35 16.43
C ARG A 41 10.79 2.74 15.99
N LEU A 42 10.53 2.66 14.70
CA LEU A 42 9.50 1.77 14.21
C LEU A 42 10.05 0.35 14.35
N ASN A 43 9.38 -0.48 15.15
CA ASN A 43 9.72 -1.88 15.15
C ASN A 43 9.60 -2.38 13.72
N THR A 44 10.73 -2.58 13.06
CA THR A 44 10.82 -2.90 11.61
C THR A 44 10.01 -4.15 11.25
N MET A 45 9.65 -4.94 12.25
CA MET A 45 8.77 -6.11 12.10
C MET A 45 7.26 -5.76 12.12
N LEU A 46 6.87 -4.59 12.63
CA LEU A 46 5.45 -4.22 12.75
C LEU A 46 4.73 -4.20 11.38
N PRO A 47 5.28 -3.56 10.32
CA PRO A 47 4.64 -3.58 9.00
C PRO A 47 4.50 -4.99 8.42
N VAL A 48 5.52 -5.83 8.62
CA VAL A 48 5.52 -7.23 8.15
C VAL A 48 4.45 -8.04 8.88
N VAL A 49 4.34 -7.91 10.20
CA VAL A 49 3.34 -8.62 11.00
C VAL A 49 1.92 -8.19 10.61
N LEU A 50 1.68 -6.88 10.50
CA LEU A 50 0.36 -6.36 10.12
C LEU A 50 -0.05 -6.80 8.71
N LEU A 51 0.87 -6.74 7.74
CA LEU A 51 0.62 -7.21 6.38
C LEU A 51 0.41 -8.73 6.33
N THR A 52 1.10 -9.51 7.17
CA THR A 52 0.88 -10.95 7.29
C THR A 52 -0.53 -11.26 7.79
N ILE A 53 -0.99 -10.56 8.83
CA ILE A 53 -2.36 -10.69 9.34
C ILE A 53 -3.38 -10.33 8.26
N HIS A 54 -3.16 -9.21 7.55
CA HIS A 54 -4.01 -8.81 6.42
C HIS A 54 -4.06 -9.89 5.33
N THR A 55 -2.89 -10.44 4.96
CA THR A 55 -2.81 -11.51 3.95
C THR A 55 -3.61 -12.74 4.37
N LEU A 56 -3.56 -13.14 5.64
CA LEU A 56 -4.37 -14.25 6.16
C LEU A 56 -5.88 -13.98 6.06
N ILE A 57 -6.30 -12.72 6.29
CA ILE A 57 -7.71 -12.31 6.12
C ILE A 57 -8.12 -12.40 4.65
N THR A 58 -7.25 -12.01 3.73
CA THR A 58 -7.54 -11.98 2.28
C THR A 58 -7.60 -13.39 1.67
N ILE A 59 -6.89 -14.38 2.22
CA ILE A 59 -6.93 -15.78 1.76
C ILE A 59 -8.32 -16.38 1.92
N ILE A 60 -9.13 -15.90 2.88
CA ILE A 60 -10.49 -16.38 3.07
C ILE A 60 -11.42 -15.61 2.11
N PRO A 61 -11.86 -16.21 0.99
CA PRO A 61 -12.67 -15.50 0.01
C PRO A 61 -13.99 -15.05 0.62
N GLY A 62 -14.41 -13.85 0.26
CA GLY A 62 -15.75 -13.33 0.58
C GLY A 62 -16.81 -13.90 -0.35
N PRO A 63 -18.11 -13.75 -0.01
CA PRO A 63 -19.20 -14.09 -0.90
C PRO A 63 -19.14 -13.20 -2.15
N ALA A 64 -19.59 -13.78 -3.29
CA ALA A 64 -19.77 -12.98 -4.49
C ALA A 64 -20.94 -12.00 -4.26
N ALA A 65 -20.65 -10.70 -4.37
CA ALA A 65 -21.63 -9.64 -4.15
C ALA A 65 -21.19 -8.33 -4.82
N ASP A 66 -22.19 -7.53 -5.19
CA ASP A 66 -21.99 -6.19 -5.73
C ASP A 66 -22.30 -5.14 -4.64
N ALA A 67 -21.54 -4.06 -4.63
CA ALA A 67 -21.75 -2.95 -3.73
C ALA A 67 -21.76 -1.62 -4.49
N PHE A 68 -22.33 -0.60 -3.85
CA PHE A 68 -22.39 0.76 -4.38
C PHE A 68 -23.00 0.86 -5.79
N GLY A 69 -24.14 0.17 -6.01
CA GLY A 69 -24.83 0.20 -7.29
C GLY A 69 -24.05 -0.43 -8.46
N GLY A 70 -23.23 -1.44 -8.19
CA GLY A 70 -22.43 -2.14 -9.19
C GLY A 70 -21.05 -1.48 -9.48
N MET A 71 -20.68 -0.44 -8.74
CA MET A 71 -19.35 0.17 -8.89
C MET A 71 -18.24 -0.72 -8.33
N TYR A 72 -18.55 -1.52 -7.32
CA TYR A 72 -17.64 -2.46 -6.70
C TYR A 72 -18.21 -3.87 -6.86
N HIS A 73 -17.38 -4.77 -7.36
CA HIS A 73 -17.70 -6.18 -7.55
C HIS A 73 -16.74 -7.03 -6.73
N ASN A 74 -17.28 -7.98 -5.96
CA ASN A 74 -16.51 -8.97 -5.23
C ASN A 74 -16.82 -10.36 -5.73
N ALA A 75 -15.80 -11.12 -6.12
CA ALA A 75 -15.89 -12.51 -6.49
C ALA A 75 -14.71 -13.30 -5.91
N PRO A 76 -14.86 -14.60 -5.68
CA PRO A 76 -13.79 -15.44 -5.10
C PRO A 76 -12.47 -15.37 -5.88
N ILE A 77 -12.52 -15.22 -7.20
CA ILE A 77 -11.32 -15.08 -8.05
C ILE A 77 -10.56 -13.79 -7.74
N GLN A 78 -11.27 -12.70 -7.45
CA GLN A 78 -10.67 -11.43 -7.09
C GLN A 78 -9.92 -11.52 -5.75
N SER A 79 -10.49 -12.20 -4.75
CA SER A 79 -9.82 -12.46 -3.47
C SER A 79 -8.53 -13.27 -3.65
N ILE A 80 -8.53 -14.24 -4.56
CA ILE A 80 -7.32 -15.00 -4.89
C ILE A 80 -6.24 -14.09 -5.48
N VAL A 81 -6.60 -13.24 -6.45
CA VAL A 81 -5.64 -12.31 -7.08
C VAL A 81 -5.10 -11.31 -6.05
N LYS A 82 -5.95 -10.75 -5.20
CA LYS A 82 -5.56 -9.86 -4.10
C LYS A 82 -4.62 -10.55 -3.11
N SER A 83 -4.87 -11.81 -2.77
CA SER A 83 -3.99 -12.61 -1.91
C SER A 83 -2.61 -12.79 -2.52
N ILE A 84 -2.51 -13.07 -3.82
CA ILE A 84 -1.24 -13.17 -4.54
C ILE A 84 -0.48 -11.85 -4.47
N LEU A 85 -1.15 -10.71 -4.68
CA LEU A 85 -0.54 -9.39 -4.58
C LEU A 85 -0.07 -9.07 -3.16
N SER A 86 -0.86 -9.44 -2.13
CA SER A 86 -0.46 -9.29 -0.73
C SER A 86 0.80 -10.09 -0.41
N VAL A 87 0.87 -11.35 -0.86
CA VAL A 87 2.07 -12.19 -0.68
C VAL A 87 3.27 -11.57 -1.40
N GLY A 88 3.08 -11.08 -2.64
CA GLY A 88 4.12 -10.36 -3.37
C GLY A 88 4.64 -9.13 -2.61
N THR A 89 3.72 -8.32 -2.08
CA THR A 89 4.09 -7.15 -1.26
C THR A 89 4.81 -7.55 0.03
N LEU A 90 4.40 -8.66 0.66
CA LEU A 90 5.07 -9.20 1.84
C LEU A 90 6.53 -9.59 1.53
N ILE A 91 6.76 -10.21 0.38
CA ILE A 91 8.12 -10.54 -0.08
C ILE A 91 8.94 -9.26 -0.28
N VAL A 92 8.35 -8.23 -0.90
CA VAL A 92 9.01 -6.91 -1.05
C VAL A 92 9.37 -6.32 0.32
N PHE A 93 8.49 -6.39 1.30
CA PHE A 93 8.76 -5.90 2.66
C PHE A 93 9.93 -6.65 3.32
N LEU A 94 9.97 -7.97 3.17
CA LEU A 94 11.06 -8.79 3.69
C LEU A 94 12.40 -8.46 3.00
N MET A 95 12.39 -8.27 1.70
CA MET A 95 13.61 -7.88 0.96
C MET A 95 14.08 -6.47 1.29
N ALA A 96 13.15 -5.53 1.44
CA ALA A 96 13.46 -4.15 1.77
C ALA A 96 13.94 -3.96 3.22
N HIS A 97 13.63 -4.90 4.11
CA HIS A 97 13.90 -4.83 5.54
C HIS A 97 15.36 -4.49 5.87
N GLU A 98 16.31 -5.18 5.26
CA GLU A 98 17.73 -4.95 5.50
C GLU A 98 18.22 -3.62 4.90
N TRP A 99 17.70 -3.25 3.74
CA TRP A 99 18.03 -1.98 3.10
C TRP A 99 17.51 -0.78 3.89
N LEU A 100 16.32 -0.90 4.46
CA LEU A 100 15.69 0.16 5.27
C LEU A 100 16.37 0.37 6.64
N LYS A 101 17.25 -0.52 7.09
CA LYS A 101 18.08 -0.32 8.31
C LYS A 101 19.30 0.57 8.09
N LEU A 102 19.63 0.90 6.85
CA LEU A 102 20.79 1.73 6.54
C LEU A 102 20.57 3.16 7.09
N PRO A 103 21.64 3.85 7.57
CA PRO A 103 21.53 5.17 8.18
C PRO A 103 20.82 6.23 7.31
N ASP A 104 20.95 6.11 5.99
CA ASP A 104 20.38 7.06 5.02
C ASP A 104 18.87 6.82 4.78
N THR A 105 18.36 5.64 5.10
CA THR A 105 16.98 5.22 4.81
C THR A 105 16.12 5.02 6.06
N VAL A 106 16.75 4.84 7.22
CA VAL A 106 16.06 4.59 8.52
C VAL A 106 14.97 5.62 8.82
N ILE A 107 15.23 6.90 8.53
CA ILE A 107 14.29 8.00 8.82
C ILE A 107 13.03 7.91 7.93
N LYS A 108 13.12 7.24 6.78
CA LYS A 108 12.06 7.15 5.76
C LYS A 108 11.34 5.80 5.73
N GLN A 109 11.57 4.93 6.72
CA GLN A 109 10.98 3.58 6.74
C GLN A 109 9.46 3.60 6.70
N GLY A 110 8.82 4.44 7.53
CA GLY A 110 7.37 4.58 7.58
C GLY A 110 6.80 5.02 6.23
N GLU A 111 7.42 6.03 5.59
CA GLU A 111 7.02 6.51 4.26
C GLU A 111 7.06 5.38 3.22
N PHE A 112 8.12 4.56 3.22
CA PHE A 112 8.25 3.44 2.28
C PHE A 112 7.11 2.43 2.43
N TYR A 113 6.84 1.99 3.66
CA TYR A 113 5.79 1.01 3.93
C TYR A 113 4.40 1.57 3.59
N MET A 114 4.11 2.81 3.98
CA MET A 114 2.83 3.46 3.69
C MET A 114 2.59 3.63 2.18
N LEU A 115 3.57 4.13 1.44
CA LEU A 115 3.45 4.31 -0.02
C LEU A 115 3.24 2.97 -0.74
N THR A 116 3.97 1.92 -0.33
CA THR A 116 3.80 0.59 -0.91
C THR A 116 2.41 0.02 -0.62
N LEU A 117 1.87 0.21 0.59
CA LEU A 117 0.51 -0.25 0.92
C LEU A 117 -0.57 0.58 0.22
N CYS A 118 -0.37 1.89 0.00
CA CYS A 118 -1.27 2.70 -0.82
C CYS A 118 -1.30 2.22 -2.28
N THR A 119 -0.14 1.83 -2.84
CA THR A 119 -0.07 1.22 -4.17
C THR A 119 -0.85 -0.11 -4.21
N LEU A 120 -0.69 -0.96 -3.19
CA LEU A 120 -1.44 -2.21 -3.07
C LEU A 120 -2.95 -1.96 -2.97
N LEU A 121 -3.38 -0.94 -2.22
CA LEU A 121 -4.79 -0.56 -2.10
C LEU A 121 -5.37 -0.13 -3.45
N GLY A 122 -4.63 0.66 -4.22
CA GLY A 122 -5.04 1.05 -5.57
C GLY A 122 -5.21 -0.16 -6.51
N MET A 123 -4.30 -1.14 -6.43
CA MET A 123 -4.43 -2.41 -7.17
C MET A 123 -5.68 -3.20 -6.75
N TYR A 124 -6.03 -3.21 -5.45
CA TYR A 124 -7.25 -3.85 -4.97
C TYR A 124 -8.50 -3.19 -5.55
N PHE A 125 -8.55 -1.85 -5.59
CA PHE A 125 -9.65 -1.13 -6.21
C PHE A 125 -9.79 -1.44 -7.71
N MET A 126 -8.68 -1.54 -8.44
CA MET A 126 -8.72 -1.93 -9.86
C MET A 126 -9.28 -3.35 -10.05
N ILE A 127 -8.87 -4.31 -9.22
CA ILE A 127 -9.34 -5.71 -9.29
C ILE A 127 -10.84 -5.81 -9.02
N SER A 128 -11.35 -5.01 -8.10
CA SER A 128 -12.76 -5.01 -7.70
C SER A 128 -13.62 -4.00 -8.46
N ALA A 129 -13.07 -3.32 -9.44
CA ALA A 129 -13.80 -2.30 -10.18
C ALA A 129 -14.91 -2.91 -11.05
N GLY A 130 -16.16 -2.60 -10.72
CA GLY A 130 -17.34 -2.90 -11.54
C GLY A 130 -17.68 -1.77 -12.53
N HIS A 131 -17.05 -0.61 -12.39
CA HIS A 131 -17.27 0.56 -13.25
C HIS A 131 -15.95 1.26 -13.58
N PHE A 132 -15.87 1.85 -14.78
CA PHE A 132 -14.65 2.53 -15.24
C PHE A 132 -14.15 3.60 -14.28
N LEU A 133 -15.03 4.36 -13.65
CA LEU A 133 -14.66 5.37 -12.66
C LEU A 133 -13.88 4.77 -11.48
N MET A 134 -14.35 3.63 -10.96
CA MET A 134 -13.68 2.92 -9.86
C MET A 134 -12.32 2.39 -10.29
N PHE A 135 -12.23 1.85 -11.51
CA PHE A 135 -10.97 1.40 -12.09
C PHE A 135 -9.97 2.57 -12.21
N PHE A 136 -10.42 3.73 -12.71
CA PHE A 136 -9.57 4.92 -12.85
C PHE A 136 -9.08 5.43 -11.49
N ILE A 137 -9.96 5.49 -10.47
CA ILE A 137 -9.55 5.88 -9.10
C ILE A 137 -8.51 4.89 -8.56
N GLY A 138 -8.70 3.59 -8.79
CA GLY A 138 -7.73 2.57 -8.40
C GLY A 138 -6.38 2.75 -9.09
N LEU A 139 -6.39 3.05 -10.39
CA LEU A 139 -5.19 3.31 -11.18
C LEU A 139 -4.39 4.49 -10.62
N GLU A 140 -5.04 5.62 -10.36
CA GLU A 140 -4.40 6.81 -9.82
C GLU A 140 -3.90 6.58 -8.38
N THR A 141 -4.68 5.86 -7.56
CA THR A 141 -4.28 5.51 -6.19
C THR A 141 -3.07 4.58 -6.17
N ALA A 142 -2.85 3.77 -7.21
CA ALA A 142 -1.67 2.92 -7.34
C ALA A 142 -0.47 3.69 -7.91
N SER A 143 -0.67 4.51 -8.95
CA SER A 143 0.41 5.14 -9.72
C SER A 143 1.08 6.28 -8.98
N ILE A 144 0.34 7.12 -8.24
CA ILE A 144 0.91 8.29 -7.55
C ILE A 144 1.89 7.86 -6.43
N PRO A 145 1.52 6.93 -5.50
CA PRO A 145 2.47 6.45 -4.51
C PRO A 145 3.67 5.72 -5.11
N MET A 146 3.46 4.99 -6.21
CA MET A 146 4.55 4.32 -6.92
C MET A 146 5.54 5.32 -7.52
N ALA A 147 5.06 6.43 -8.07
CA ALA A 147 5.91 7.53 -8.53
C ALA A 147 6.75 8.12 -7.39
N ALA A 148 6.15 8.29 -6.21
CA ALA A 148 6.85 8.75 -5.02
C ALA A 148 7.93 7.74 -4.56
N LEU A 149 7.66 6.44 -4.67
CA LEU A 149 8.65 5.38 -4.39
C LEU A 149 9.81 5.39 -5.39
N VAL A 150 9.55 5.63 -6.67
CA VAL A 150 10.62 5.78 -7.70
C VAL A 150 11.51 6.97 -7.38
N ALA A 151 10.94 8.07 -6.85
CA ALA A 151 11.67 9.27 -6.41
C ALA A 151 12.12 9.21 -4.94
N PHE A 152 12.12 8.05 -4.30
CA PHE A 152 12.27 7.92 -2.84
C PHE A 152 13.61 8.42 -2.31
N ASP A 153 14.71 8.22 -3.05
CA ASP A 153 16.03 8.68 -2.66
C ASP A 153 16.27 10.14 -3.12
N LYS A 154 15.75 11.08 -2.34
CA LYS A 154 15.77 12.52 -2.65
C LYS A 154 17.19 13.12 -2.78
N TYR A 155 18.21 12.44 -2.26
CA TYR A 155 19.60 12.93 -2.30
C TYR A 155 20.32 12.56 -3.61
N ARG A 156 19.75 11.65 -4.41
CA ARG A 156 20.31 11.27 -5.70
C ARG A 156 19.59 12.04 -6.82
N HIS A 157 20.35 12.84 -7.57
CA HIS A 157 19.82 13.61 -8.70
C HIS A 157 19.01 12.76 -9.70
N HIS A 158 19.46 11.55 -9.97
CA HIS A 158 18.79 10.63 -10.88
C HIS A 158 17.44 10.09 -10.35
N SER A 159 17.21 10.09 -9.04
CA SER A 159 15.95 9.64 -8.45
C SER A 159 14.79 10.59 -8.77
N ALA A 160 15.04 11.90 -8.65
CA ALA A 160 14.03 12.90 -9.01
C ALA A 160 13.68 12.87 -10.51
N GLU A 161 14.68 12.69 -11.37
CA GLU A 161 14.48 12.53 -12.83
C GLU A 161 13.69 11.25 -13.14
N ALA A 162 14.00 10.13 -12.49
CA ALA A 162 13.28 8.87 -12.65
C ALA A 162 11.81 9.00 -12.24
N GLY A 163 11.53 9.65 -11.10
CA GLY A 163 10.17 9.91 -10.63
C GLY A 163 9.38 10.80 -11.61
N ALA A 164 9.99 11.86 -12.13
CA ALA A 164 9.35 12.72 -13.12
C ALA A 164 9.02 11.96 -14.40
N LYS A 165 9.96 11.16 -14.92
CA LYS A 165 9.74 10.32 -16.11
C LYS A 165 8.61 9.30 -15.86
N TYR A 166 8.57 8.68 -14.68
CA TYR A 166 7.52 7.73 -14.31
C TYR A 166 6.13 8.40 -14.33
N ILE A 167 5.99 9.56 -13.65
CA ILE A 167 4.71 10.31 -13.62
C ILE A 167 4.27 10.69 -15.02
N LEU A 168 5.16 11.26 -15.83
CA LEU A 168 4.83 11.65 -17.21
C LEU A 168 4.37 10.44 -18.02
N THR A 169 5.07 9.32 -17.94
CA THR A 169 4.68 8.09 -18.65
C THR A 169 3.33 7.57 -18.18
N ALA A 170 3.07 7.56 -16.86
CA ALA A 170 1.81 7.12 -16.29
C ALA A 170 0.64 8.01 -16.75
N LEU A 171 0.80 9.34 -16.69
CA LEU A 171 -0.23 10.30 -17.13
C LEU A 171 -0.55 10.23 -18.62
N PHE A 172 0.46 9.96 -19.46
CA PHE A 172 0.23 9.82 -20.90
C PHE A 172 -0.33 8.46 -21.30
N SER A 173 -0.27 7.46 -20.40
CA SER A 173 -0.78 6.11 -20.64
C SER A 173 -2.19 5.89 -20.10
N SER A 174 -2.66 6.73 -19.19
CA SER A 174 -4.02 6.69 -18.62
C SER A 174 -4.99 7.54 -19.45
#